data_f7a186c1bf9bb086eddda2cbaf13f861
#
_entry.id   f7a186c1bf9bb086eddda2cbaf13f861
#
_cell.length_a   1.000
_cell.length_b   1.000
_cell.length_c   1.000
_cell.angle_alpha   90.00
_cell.angle_beta   90.00
_cell.angle_gamma   90.00
#
_symmetry.space_group_name_H-M   'P 1'
#
loop_
_entity.id
_entity.type
_entity.pdbx_description
1 polymer ?
#
loop_
_entity_poly.entity_id
_entity_poly.type
_entity_poly.pdbx_seq_one_letter_code
_entity_poly.pdbx_strand_id
1 'polypeptide(L)'
;MTLRSGLKLLAICVALALTAGVAPVFAATDIMWWHAMSGELGRQVEKLAADFNASQSDYRIVPTYKGNYTETVTAAIFAFRSRSQPAIVQVNEIATATMTAAKGAIYPVYELMRDEREQFSPSAYLPVVTGYYADIEGNLLSFPFNASTPILYYNKDMFRSAGLDANVPPKTWPEVGFAAKRLRERGAACGFTTSWPSWINVENFSAFHNLPIASRANGFGGLDAVLTFNNALVVRHIAQLAEWQTTKVFDYSGRGQSAEPRFQRGECGIFMGSSATRADIKANSKFEVGYGMMPYWPDVAGAPQNSIIGGATLWVLRDRPRAEYSGVAKFFAFLSRPEIQAAWHQNTGYLPITRAAFDQTRAQGFYDRNPGAAISIEEVTLNPPTENSRGLRLGSFVLIRDAVEDELEMVFSGKKSAREAMDAAVERGNKLLRQFERAGPDR
;
A
#
# COMPACT_ATOMS: atom_id res chain seq x y z
N MET A 1 -57.20 17.20 89.42
CA MET A 1 -56.44 16.07 89.91
C MET A 1 -55.97 15.26 88.72
N THR A 2 -54.78 14.84 88.76
CA THR A 2 -54.01 13.99 87.83
C THR A 2 -53.56 14.61 86.46
N LEU A 3 -52.27 15.00 86.45
CA LEU A 3 -51.45 15.25 85.31
C LEU A 3 -51.24 13.96 84.47
N ARG A 4 -51.20 14.10 83.16
CA ARG A 4 -50.51 13.19 82.31
C ARG A 4 -49.59 13.93 81.36
N SER A 5 -48.34 13.76 81.62
CA SER A 5 -47.20 14.22 80.74
C SER A 5 -47.14 13.31 79.53
N GLY A 6 -47.26 13.87 78.36
CA GLY A 6 -46.98 13.22 77.09
C GLY A 6 -45.62 13.60 76.56
N LEU A 7 -44.68 12.64 76.52
CA LEU A 7 -43.35 12.76 75.96
C LEU A 7 -43.48 12.59 74.44
N LYS A 8 -43.21 13.63 73.67
CA LYS A 8 -43.08 13.55 72.20
C LYS A 8 -41.65 13.20 71.83
N LEU A 9 -41.44 11.94 71.42
CA LEU A 9 -40.21 11.53 70.77
C LEU A 9 -40.14 12.18 69.34
N LEU A 10 -39.14 13.03 69.12
CA LEU A 10 -38.86 13.58 67.83
C LEU A 10 -37.91 12.59 67.08
N ALA A 11 -38.47 11.83 66.17
CA ALA A 11 -37.66 10.97 65.29
C ALA A 11 -36.99 11.86 64.15
N ILE A 12 -35.72 12.09 64.27
CA ILE A 12 -34.95 12.73 63.20
C ILE A 12 -34.57 11.63 62.17
N CYS A 13 -35.27 11.60 61.05
CA CYS A 13 -34.85 10.80 59.87
C CYS A 13 -33.74 11.57 59.15
N VAL A 14 -32.51 11.15 59.37
CA VAL A 14 -31.38 11.59 58.51
C VAL A 14 -31.46 10.84 57.19
N ALA A 15 -32.03 11.46 56.16
CA ALA A 15 -31.96 10.98 54.79
C ALA A 15 -30.53 11.23 54.26
N LEU A 16 -29.67 10.19 54.29
CA LEU A 16 -28.43 10.20 53.51
C LEU A 16 -28.80 10.16 52.03
N ALA A 17 -28.83 11.32 51.38
CA ALA A 17 -28.88 11.39 49.94
C ALA A 17 -27.51 10.90 49.40
N LEU A 18 -27.43 9.63 48.92
CA LEU A 18 -26.37 9.14 48.06
C LEU A 18 -26.48 9.91 46.74
N THR A 19 -25.78 11.03 46.63
CA THR A 19 -25.46 11.63 45.34
C THR A 19 -24.42 10.72 44.67
N ALA A 20 -24.92 9.70 43.97
CA ALA A 20 -24.07 9.03 42.99
C ALA A 20 -23.63 10.11 42.00
N GLY A 21 -22.42 10.58 42.16
CA GLY A 21 -21.78 11.51 41.21
C GLY A 21 -21.74 10.81 39.84
N VAL A 22 -22.68 11.14 38.98
CA VAL A 22 -22.57 10.81 37.57
C VAL A 22 -21.33 11.58 37.05
N ALA A 23 -20.20 10.90 36.97
CA ALA A 23 -19.04 11.47 36.29
C ALA A 23 -19.50 11.90 34.90
N PRO A 24 -19.18 13.12 34.46
CA PRO A 24 -19.53 13.55 33.10
C PRO A 24 -18.93 12.55 32.13
N VAL A 25 -19.75 11.82 31.40
CA VAL A 25 -19.31 11.02 30.26
C VAL A 25 -18.93 12.05 29.20
N PHE A 26 -17.65 12.38 29.11
CA PHE A 26 -17.15 13.16 28.00
C PHE A 26 -17.34 12.30 26.75
N ALA A 27 -17.98 12.87 25.73
CA ALA A 27 -18.07 12.21 24.43
C ALA A 27 -16.66 11.98 23.89
N ALA A 28 -16.40 10.80 23.37
CA ALA A 28 -15.12 10.48 22.75
C ALA A 28 -14.76 11.50 21.66
N THR A 29 -13.49 11.89 21.58
CA THR A 29 -13.00 12.77 20.53
C THR A 29 -12.96 12.02 19.19
N ASP A 30 -13.72 12.48 18.20
CA ASP A 30 -13.74 11.92 16.86
C ASP A 30 -12.48 12.28 16.09
N ILE A 31 -11.85 11.29 15.48
CA ILE A 31 -10.65 11.41 14.66
C ILE A 31 -10.96 10.90 13.27
N MET A 32 -11.05 11.80 12.31
CA MET A 32 -11.33 11.45 10.92
C MET A 32 -10.10 10.84 10.27
N TRP A 33 -10.26 9.66 9.71
CA TRP A 33 -9.25 8.96 8.93
C TRP A 33 -9.74 8.71 7.50
N TRP A 34 -9.17 9.42 6.52
CA TRP A 34 -9.47 9.23 5.10
C TRP A 34 -8.57 8.17 4.49
N HIS A 35 -9.16 7.21 3.79
CA HIS A 35 -8.45 6.06 3.22
C HIS A 35 -8.94 5.70 1.82
N ALA A 36 -8.11 4.92 1.10
CA ALA A 36 -8.34 4.47 -0.28
C ALA A 36 -8.61 2.95 -0.38
N MET A 37 -8.97 2.31 0.73
CA MET A 37 -9.19 0.87 0.77
C MET A 37 -10.64 0.52 0.47
N SER A 38 -10.87 -0.37 -0.49
CA SER A 38 -12.19 -0.91 -0.86
C SER A 38 -12.23 -2.42 -0.66
N GLY A 39 -13.36 -3.05 -0.89
CA GLY A 39 -13.53 -4.50 -0.82
C GLY A 39 -13.14 -5.09 0.53
N GLU A 40 -12.43 -6.22 0.54
CA GLU A 40 -11.95 -6.86 1.76
C GLU A 40 -11.00 -5.94 2.55
N LEU A 41 -10.11 -5.23 1.88
CA LEU A 41 -9.20 -4.29 2.54
C LEU A 41 -9.96 -3.18 3.28
N GLY A 42 -11.07 -2.68 2.72
CA GLY A 42 -11.94 -1.72 3.38
C GLY A 42 -12.55 -2.30 4.66
N ARG A 43 -13.04 -3.55 4.62
CA ARG A 43 -13.54 -4.24 5.82
C ARG A 43 -12.48 -4.40 6.91
N GLN A 44 -11.23 -4.66 6.53
CA GLN A 44 -10.12 -4.74 7.50
C GLN A 44 -9.78 -3.36 8.10
N VAL A 45 -9.90 -2.26 7.36
CA VAL A 45 -9.76 -0.89 7.88
C VAL A 45 -10.85 -0.59 8.91
N GLU A 46 -12.12 -0.89 8.58
CA GLU A 46 -13.24 -0.73 9.51
C GLU A 46 -13.03 -1.54 10.80
N LYS A 47 -12.51 -2.78 10.65
CA LYS A 47 -12.19 -3.63 11.80
C LYS A 47 -11.11 -3.02 12.69
N LEU A 48 -10.01 -2.51 12.13
CA LEU A 48 -8.94 -1.85 12.88
C LEU A 48 -9.47 -0.66 13.69
N ALA A 49 -10.32 0.17 13.07
CA ALA A 49 -10.97 1.28 13.76
C ALA A 49 -11.89 0.81 14.87
N ALA A 50 -12.71 -0.21 14.62
CA ALA A 50 -13.61 -0.78 15.63
C ALA A 50 -12.84 -1.39 16.80
N ASP A 51 -11.76 -2.15 16.55
CA ASP A 51 -10.92 -2.76 17.58
C ASP A 51 -10.26 -1.69 18.46
N PHE A 52 -9.75 -0.61 17.88
CA PHE A 52 -9.22 0.52 18.64
C PHE A 52 -10.32 1.20 19.47
N ASN A 53 -11.45 1.51 18.85
CA ASN A 53 -12.58 2.18 19.50
C ASN A 53 -13.13 1.36 20.67
N ALA A 54 -13.12 0.02 20.59
CA ALA A 54 -13.53 -0.86 21.67
C ALA A 54 -12.48 -0.99 22.80
N SER A 55 -11.22 -0.65 22.54
CA SER A 55 -10.12 -0.80 23.51
C SER A 55 -10.01 0.34 24.52
N GLN A 56 -10.70 1.45 24.31
CA GLN A 56 -10.68 2.66 25.15
C GLN A 56 -11.91 3.52 24.86
N SER A 57 -12.18 4.57 25.69
CA SER A 57 -13.39 5.41 25.60
C SER A 57 -13.13 6.86 25.23
N ASP A 58 -11.87 7.31 25.18
CA ASP A 58 -11.52 8.74 25.08
C ASP A 58 -11.53 9.23 23.63
N TYR A 59 -11.29 8.33 22.67
CA TYR A 59 -11.14 8.63 21.25
C TYR A 59 -11.94 7.68 20.39
N ARG A 60 -12.40 8.18 19.24
CA ARG A 60 -13.10 7.37 18.24
C ARG A 60 -12.50 7.61 16.86
N ILE A 61 -11.87 6.60 16.28
CA ILE A 61 -11.44 6.64 14.86
C ILE A 61 -12.69 6.48 13.98
N VAL A 62 -12.82 7.41 13.03
CA VAL A 62 -13.91 7.43 12.05
C VAL A 62 -13.30 7.27 10.65
N PRO A 63 -13.16 6.03 10.16
CA PRO A 63 -12.63 5.78 8.82
C PRO A 63 -13.62 6.27 7.76
N THR A 64 -13.11 6.85 6.69
CA THR A 64 -13.92 7.33 5.58
C THR A 64 -13.24 7.00 4.25
N TYR A 65 -13.86 6.15 3.47
CA TYR A 65 -13.40 5.84 2.11
C TYR A 65 -13.54 7.06 1.19
N LYS A 66 -12.47 7.42 0.48
CA LYS A 66 -12.40 8.59 -0.39
C LYS A 66 -12.08 8.26 -1.86
N GLY A 67 -12.39 7.03 -2.28
CA GLY A 67 -12.04 6.56 -3.61
C GLY A 67 -10.64 5.95 -3.66
N ASN A 68 -10.02 5.93 -4.83
CA ASN A 68 -8.66 5.43 -4.99
C ASN A 68 -7.61 6.37 -4.37
N TYR A 69 -6.33 6.00 -4.43
CA TYR A 69 -5.24 6.79 -3.84
C TYR A 69 -5.16 8.21 -4.41
N THR A 70 -5.29 8.37 -5.73
CA THR A 70 -5.25 9.69 -6.38
C THR A 70 -6.43 10.58 -5.95
N GLU A 71 -7.62 10.01 -5.88
CA GLU A 71 -8.83 10.69 -5.40
C GLU A 71 -8.69 11.10 -3.93
N THR A 72 -8.17 10.21 -3.08
CA THR A 72 -7.96 10.46 -1.65
C THR A 72 -6.98 11.61 -1.42
N VAL A 73 -5.82 11.60 -2.09
CA VAL A 73 -4.82 12.68 -1.98
C VAL A 73 -5.38 14.00 -2.51
N THR A 74 -6.05 13.97 -3.66
CA THR A 74 -6.67 15.15 -4.25
C THR A 74 -7.70 15.76 -3.31
N ALA A 75 -8.58 14.94 -2.74
CA ALA A 75 -9.56 15.38 -1.75
C ALA A 75 -8.90 15.99 -0.51
N ALA A 76 -7.80 15.40 -0.02
CA ALA A 76 -7.07 15.92 1.13
C ALA A 76 -6.44 17.29 0.85
N ILE A 77 -5.88 17.51 -0.34
CA ILE A 77 -5.32 18.81 -0.76
C ILE A 77 -6.41 19.89 -0.79
N PHE A 78 -7.57 19.60 -1.37
CA PHE A 78 -8.69 20.55 -1.39
C PHE A 78 -9.22 20.82 0.02
N ALA A 79 -9.38 19.79 0.84
CA ALA A 79 -9.86 19.94 2.21
C ALA A 79 -8.88 20.76 3.08
N PHE A 80 -7.56 20.58 2.90
CA PHE A 80 -6.57 21.37 3.61
C PHE A 80 -6.69 22.87 3.25
N ARG A 81 -6.85 23.20 1.98
CA ARG A 81 -7.06 24.60 1.52
C ARG A 81 -8.34 25.23 2.09
N SER A 82 -9.39 24.43 2.30
CA SER A 82 -10.67 24.88 2.87
C SER A 82 -10.75 24.70 4.40
N ARG A 83 -9.67 24.30 5.07
CA ARG A 83 -9.59 24.04 6.52
C ARG A 83 -10.62 23.01 7.01
N SER A 84 -10.90 22.00 6.18
CA SER A 84 -11.81 20.89 6.47
C SER A 84 -11.14 19.52 6.37
N GLN A 85 -9.80 19.50 6.42
CA GLN A 85 -8.99 18.28 6.30
C GLN A 85 -9.24 17.29 7.46
N PRO A 86 -9.07 15.98 7.24
CA PRO A 86 -9.05 14.97 8.30
C PRO A 86 -7.78 15.12 9.16
N ALA A 87 -7.76 14.48 10.33
CA ALA A 87 -6.52 14.34 11.11
C ALA A 87 -5.53 13.37 10.45
N ILE A 88 -6.04 12.28 9.88
CA ILE A 88 -5.25 11.22 9.23
C ILE A 88 -5.69 11.07 7.78
N VAL A 89 -4.71 11.01 6.86
CA VAL A 89 -4.94 10.65 5.46
C VAL A 89 -3.98 9.55 5.02
N GLN A 90 -4.52 8.53 4.37
CA GLN A 90 -3.74 7.47 3.74
C GLN A 90 -3.25 7.94 2.37
N VAL A 91 -1.95 7.91 2.18
CA VAL A 91 -1.30 8.37 0.93
C VAL A 91 -0.35 7.29 0.43
N ASN A 92 -0.45 6.98 -0.85
CA ASN A 92 0.42 5.99 -1.48
C ASN A 92 1.89 6.46 -1.55
N GLU A 93 2.78 5.48 -1.72
CA GLU A 93 4.23 5.65 -1.67
C GLU A 93 4.76 6.71 -2.64
N ILE A 94 4.21 6.76 -3.85
CA ILE A 94 4.68 7.69 -4.90
C ILE A 94 4.34 9.16 -4.64
N ALA A 95 3.41 9.44 -3.75
CA ALA A 95 3.08 10.81 -3.36
C ALA A 95 3.96 11.32 -2.20
N THR A 96 4.88 10.51 -1.67
CA THR A 96 5.75 10.88 -0.53
C THR A 96 6.48 12.19 -0.78
N ALA A 97 7.13 12.38 -1.95
CA ALA A 97 7.82 13.62 -2.27
C ALA A 97 6.87 14.84 -2.33
N THR A 98 5.65 14.65 -2.80
CA THR A 98 4.60 15.69 -2.82
C THR A 98 4.18 16.07 -1.41
N MET A 99 3.98 15.08 -0.54
CA MET A 99 3.61 15.33 0.86
C MET A 99 4.73 16.04 1.63
N THR A 100 5.98 15.63 1.44
CA THR A 100 7.13 16.26 2.10
C THR A 100 7.37 17.70 1.62
N ALA A 101 7.02 18.02 0.38
CA ALA A 101 7.09 19.38 -0.16
C ALA A 101 5.97 20.31 0.38
N ALA A 102 4.90 19.75 0.91
CA ALA A 102 3.80 20.52 1.50
C ALA A 102 4.17 21.03 2.92
N LYS A 103 5.20 21.89 3.00
CA LYS A 103 5.68 22.46 4.27
C LYS A 103 4.53 23.16 5.00
N GLY A 104 4.43 22.90 6.31
CA GLY A 104 3.38 23.47 7.17
C GLY A 104 2.03 22.74 7.12
N ALA A 105 1.81 21.85 6.15
CA ALA A 105 0.57 21.06 6.09
C ALA A 105 0.66 19.74 6.87
N ILE A 106 1.87 19.24 7.07
CA ILE A 106 2.13 17.92 7.65
C ILE A 106 2.66 18.06 9.07
N TYR A 107 2.15 17.25 10.00
CA TYR A 107 2.75 17.02 11.30
C TYR A 107 3.57 15.72 11.20
N PRO A 108 4.92 15.78 11.18
CA PRO A 108 5.76 14.59 11.08
C PRO A 108 5.46 13.61 12.21
N VAL A 109 5.35 12.33 11.88
CA VAL A 109 4.94 11.31 12.86
C VAL A 109 5.94 11.18 14.00
N TYR A 110 7.25 11.29 13.71
CA TYR A 110 8.27 11.23 14.76
C TYR A 110 8.14 12.39 15.77
N GLU A 111 7.73 13.60 15.32
CA GLU A 111 7.44 14.75 16.19
C GLU A 111 6.17 14.50 17.01
N LEU A 112 5.07 14.10 16.35
CA LEU A 112 3.80 13.81 16.99
C LEU A 112 3.96 12.80 18.13
N MET A 113 4.59 11.64 17.84
CA MET A 113 4.76 10.57 18.85
C MET A 113 5.62 11.02 20.03
N ARG A 114 6.67 11.82 19.78
CA ARG A 114 7.50 12.44 20.82
C ARG A 114 6.69 13.41 21.67
N ASP A 115 5.96 14.32 21.03
CA ASP A 115 5.23 15.42 21.70
C ASP A 115 4.07 14.89 22.54
N GLU A 116 3.43 13.80 22.09
CA GLU A 116 2.37 13.09 22.83
C GLU A 116 2.91 11.99 23.76
N ARG A 117 4.26 11.82 23.84
CA ARG A 117 4.97 10.85 24.71
C ARG A 117 4.57 9.40 24.50
N GLU A 118 4.19 9.06 23.28
CA GLU A 118 3.91 7.68 22.89
C GLU A 118 5.20 6.97 22.42
N GLN A 119 5.30 5.68 22.74
CA GLN A 119 6.46 4.90 22.31
C GLN A 119 6.37 4.63 20.81
N PHE A 120 7.41 5.04 20.08
CA PHE A 120 7.52 4.80 18.65
C PHE A 120 8.98 4.57 18.27
N SER A 121 9.25 3.38 17.68
CA SER A 121 10.61 3.00 17.30
C SER A 121 10.70 2.79 15.78
N PRO A 122 11.28 3.72 15.02
CA PRO A 122 11.52 3.55 13.60
C PRO A 122 12.33 2.30 13.27
N SER A 123 13.26 1.89 14.15
CA SER A 123 14.10 0.70 13.96
C SER A 123 13.36 -0.64 14.08
N ALA A 124 12.11 -0.64 14.56
CA ALA A 124 11.27 -1.83 14.57
C ALA A 124 10.76 -2.20 13.16
N TYR A 125 10.69 -1.22 12.26
CA TYR A 125 10.21 -1.42 10.89
C TYR A 125 11.31 -1.95 9.97
N LEU A 126 10.90 -2.65 8.92
CA LEU A 126 11.83 -3.17 7.92
C LEU A 126 12.53 -2.03 7.18
N PRO A 127 13.84 -2.13 6.88
CA PRO A 127 14.59 -1.08 6.19
C PRO A 127 14.00 -0.65 4.85
N VAL A 128 13.39 -1.57 4.09
CA VAL A 128 12.72 -1.27 2.83
C VAL A 128 11.51 -0.35 3.03
N VAL A 129 10.88 -0.38 4.19
CA VAL A 129 9.74 0.48 4.55
C VAL A 129 10.23 1.84 5.05
N THR A 130 11.15 1.86 6.03
CA THR A 130 11.68 3.11 6.57
C THR A 130 12.45 3.92 5.54
N GLY A 131 13.24 3.26 4.70
CA GLY A 131 14.01 3.92 3.63
C GLY A 131 13.14 4.70 2.65
N TYR A 132 11.88 4.30 2.49
CA TYR A 132 10.92 4.97 1.61
C TYR A 132 10.30 6.22 2.25
N TYR A 133 10.02 6.20 3.57
CA TYR A 133 9.20 7.20 4.26
C TYR A 133 9.93 8.07 5.28
N ALA A 134 11.22 7.83 5.50
CA ALA A 134 12.03 8.64 6.40
C ALA A 134 12.68 9.84 5.69
N ASP A 135 13.02 10.87 6.47
CA ASP A 135 13.92 11.94 6.03
C ASP A 135 15.39 11.44 5.89
N ILE A 136 16.32 12.37 5.65
CA ILE A 136 17.73 12.03 5.50
C ILE A 136 18.40 11.65 6.83
N GLU A 137 17.82 12.05 7.95
CA GLU A 137 18.24 11.70 9.32
C GLU A 137 17.66 10.35 9.78
N GLY A 138 16.75 9.75 9.00
CA GLY A 138 16.10 8.49 9.33
C GLY A 138 14.82 8.63 10.16
N ASN A 139 14.30 9.84 10.35
CA ASN A 139 13.05 10.10 11.07
C ASN A 139 11.85 9.81 10.17
N LEU A 140 10.89 9.02 10.66
CA LEU A 140 9.67 8.71 9.91
C LEU A 140 8.72 9.91 9.85
N LEU A 141 8.49 10.41 8.64
CA LEU A 141 7.61 11.55 8.38
C LEU A 141 6.14 11.17 8.40
N SER A 142 5.84 9.93 8.04
CA SER A 142 4.50 9.33 8.05
C SER A 142 4.53 7.98 8.76
N PHE A 143 3.37 7.51 9.22
CA PHE A 143 3.24 6.23 9.89
C PHE A 143 3.16 5.10 8.84
N PRO A 144 4.12 4.14 8.82
CA PRO A 144 4.06 3.00 7.92
C PRO A 144 2.80 2.16 8.19
N PHE A 145 1.99 1.90 7.16
CA PHE A 145 0.72 1.23 7.36
C PHE A 145 0.60 -0.04 6.53
N ASN A 146 0.67 0.06 5.21
CA ASN A 146 0.55 -1.08 4.32
C ASN A 146 1.61 -1.04 3.24
N ALA A 147 2.30 -2.15 3.05
CA ALA A 147 3.28 -2.34 2.01
C ALA A 147 3.02 -3.66 1.28
N SER A 148 3.22 -3.66 -0.03
CA SER A 148 3.03 -4.83 -0.89
C SER A 148 4.11 -4.91 -1.95
N THR A 149 4.28 -6.08 -2.57
CA THR A 149 5.05 -6.25 -3.81
C THR A 149 4.15 -6.81 -4.90
N PRO A 150 4.49 -6.66 -6.18
CA PRO A 150 3.85 -7.45 -7.22
C PRO A 150 4.25 -8.91 -7.07
N ILE A 151 3.28 -9.81 -7.11
CA ILE A 151 3.52 -11.25 -7.15
C ILE A 151 2.75 -11.88 -8.30
N LEU A 152 3.18 -13.07 -8.71
CA LEU A 152 2.49 -13.86 -9.73
C LEU A 152 1.46 -14.78 -9.07
N TYR A 153 0.25 -14.75 -9.58
CA TYR A 153 -0.84 -15.66 -9.28
C TYR A 153 -1.14 -16.53 -10.50
N TYR A 154 -1.47 -17.79 -10.31
CA TYR A 154 -1.90 -18.63 -11.42
C TYR A 154 -3.00 -19.61 -11.03
N ASN A 155 -3.83 -19.96 -12.01
CA ASN A 155 -4.91 -20.91 -11.85
C ASN A 155 -4.36 -22.33 -12.03
N LYS A 156 -4.18 -23.07 -10.92
CA LYS A 156 -3.59 -24.42 -10.93
C LYS A 156 -4.44 -25.42 -11.68
N ASP A 157 -5.78 -25.24 -11.70
CA ASP A 157 -6.68 -26.15 -12.44
C ASP A 157 -6.50 -25.97 -13.94
N MET A 158 -6.37 -24.73 -14.42
CA MET A 158 -6.06 -24.45 -15.81
C MET A 158 -4.66 -24.93 -16.20
N PHE A 159 -3.67 -24.84 -15.30
CA PHE A 159 -2.33 -25.39 -15.53
C PHE A 159 -2.39 -26.90 -15.74
N ARG A 160 -3.09 -27.65 -14.88
CA ARG A 160 -3.30 -29.11 -15.05
C ARG A 160 -3.96 -29.44 -16.40
N SER A 161 -5.02 -28.70 -16.77
CA SER A 161 -5.72 -28.88 -18.03
C SER A 161 -4.84 -28.59 -19.24
N ALA A 162 -3.88 -27.67 -19.10
CA ALA A 162 -2.92 -27.32 -20.16
C ALA A 162 -1.71 -28.27 -20.23
N GLY A 163 -1.62 -29.25 -19.31
CA GLY A 163 -0.47 -30.14 -19.21
C GLY A 163 0.77 -29.47 -18.66
N LEU A 164 0.58 -28.42 -17.84
CA LEU A 164 1.63 -27.71 -17.11
C LEU A 164 1.70 -28.24 -15.67
N ASP A 165 2.89 -28.18 -15.06
CA ASP A 165 3.02 -28.52 -13.64
C ASP A 165 2.36 -27.44 -12.78
N ALA A 166 1.27 -27.80 -12.12
CA ALA A 166 0.50 -26.91 -11.27
C ALA A 166 1.20 -26.55 -9.95
N ASN A 167 2.34 -27.18 -9.62
CA ASN A 167 3.09 -26.90 -8.40
C ASN A 167 4.35 -26.07 -8.66
N VAL A 168 4.67 -25.79 -9.91
CA VAL A 168 5.85 -25.02 -10.33
C VAL A 168 5.38 -23.72 -11.00
N PRO A 169 5.44 -22.58 -10.32
CA PRO A 169 5.15 -21.28 -10.95
C PRO A 169 6.20 -20.92 -11.97
N PRO A 170 5.85 -20.29 -13.10
CA PRO A 170 6.83 -19.75 -14.03
C PRO A 170 7.66 -18.65 -13.35
N LYS A 171 8.97 -18.72 -13.53
CA LYS A 171 9.96 -17.83 -12.89
C LYS A 171 10.53 -16.78 -13.84
N THR A 172 10.49 -17.06 -15.14
CA THR A 172 11.07 -16.20 -16.16
C THR A 172 10.00 -15.74 -17.15
N TRP A 173 10.23 -14.60 -17.81
CA TRP A 173 9.29 -14.11 -18.84
C TRP A 173 9.10 -15.08 -19.98
N PRO A 174 10.14 -15.80 -20.48
CA PRO A 174 9.96 -16.88 -21.44
C PRO A 174 9.03 -18.00 -20.93
N GLU A 175 9.15 -18.39 -19.66
CA GLU A 175 8.25 -19.42 -19.06
C GLU A 175 6.82 -18.91 -18.92
N VAL A 176 6.62 -17.61 -18.55
CA VAL A 176 5.28 -16.99 -18.54
C VAL A 176 4.68 -17.01 -19.93
N GLY A 177 5.43 -16.60 -20.95
CA GLY A 177 4.95 -16.63 -22.35
C GLY A 177 4.58 -18.02 -22.82
N PHE A 178 5.42 -19.02 -22.51
CA PHE A 178 5.16 -20.43 -22.81
C PHE A 178 3.87 -20.91 -22.11
N ALA A 179 3.76 -20.71 -20.80
CA ALA A 179 2.60 -21.14 -20.05
C ALA A 179 1.32 -20.44 -20.52
N ALA A 180 1.38 -19.12 -20.72
CA ALA A 180 0.25 -18.32 -21.18
C ALA A 180 -0.24 -18.76 -22.57
N LYS A 181 0.67 -19.10 -23.50
CA LYS A 181 0.34 -19.65 -24.82
C LYS A 181 -0.36 -21.01 -24.68
N ARG A 182 0.17 -21.92 -23.85
CA ARG A 182 -0.45 -23.23 -23.60
C ARG A 182 -1.86 -23.09 -23.00
N LEU A 183 -2.07 -22.15 -22.09
CA LEU A 183 -3.37 -21.86 -21.51
C LEU A 183 -4.37 -21.38 -22.59
N ARG A 184 -3.92 -20.49 -23.50
CA ARG A 184 -4.72 -20.02 -24.63
C ARG A 184 -5.10 -21.17 -25.58
N GLU A 185 -4.18 -22.07 -25.91
CA GLU A 185 -4.42 -23.25 -26.74
C GLU A 185 -5.45 -24.21 -26.13
N ARG A 186 -5.66 -24.15 -24.81
CA ARG A 186 -6.65 -24.94 -24.07
C ARG A 186 -7.94 -24.17 -23.74
N GLY A 187 -8.14 -23.01 -24.36
CA GLY A 187 -9.41 -22.27 -24.33
C GLY A 187 -9.51 -21.20 -23.24
N ALA A 188 -8.43 -20.85 -22.53
CA ALA A 188 -8.43 -19.69 -21.65
C ALA A 188 -8.76 -18.42 -22.45
N ALA A 189 -9.59 -17.53 -21.93
CA ALA A 189 -9.93 -16.26 -22.60
C ALA A 189 -8.69 -15.34 -22.74
N CYS A 190 -7.76 -15.39 -21.79
CA CYS A 190 -6.41 -14.85 -21.91
C CYS A 190 -5.40 -15.73 -21.16
N GLY A 191 -4.13 -15.70 -21.59
CA GLY A 191 -3.07 -16.45 -20.93
C GLY A 191 -2.60 -15.76 -19.67
N PHE A 192 -2.23 -14.49 -19.78
CA PHE A 192 -1.67 -13.64 -18.73
C PHE A 192 -2.29 -12.24 -18.74
N THR A 193 -2.52 -11.66 -17.57
CA THR A 193 -2.93 -10.26 -17.40
C THR A 193 -2.26 -9.64 -16.19
N THR A 194 -2.29 -8.31 -16.05
CA THR A 194 -1.66 -7.59 -14.94
C THR A 194 -2.53 -6.45 -14.46
N SER A 195 -2.58 -6.24 -13.15
CA SER A 195 -2.99 -4.99 -12.50
C SER A 195 -1.83 -4.01 -12.46
N TRP A 196 -2.10 -2.73 -12.19
CA TRP A 196 -1.09 -1.69 -11.95
C TRP A 196 0.04 -1.70 -12.99
N PRO A 197 -0.27 -1.56 -14.30
CA PRO A 197 0.67 -1.86 -15.38
C PRO A 197 2.00 -1.11 -15.30
N SER A 198 1.99 0.20 -14.98
CA SER A 198 3.21 1.00 -14.82
C SER A 198 4.05 0.54 -13.63
N TRP A 199 3.40 0.32 -12.47
CA TRP A 199 4.08 -0.12 -11.25
C TRP A 199 4.73 -1.50 -11.40
N ILE A 200 4.06 -2.43 -12.08
CA ILE A 200 4.57 -3.81 -12.28
C ILE A 200 5.58 -3.86 -13.43
N ASN A 201 5.19 -3.36 -14.63
CA ASN A 201 5.96 -3.62 -15.85
C ASN A 201 7.03 -2.55 -16.15
N VAL A 202 7.07 -1.44 -15.42
CA VAL A 202 8.11 -0.42 -15.55
C VAL A 202 8.88 -0.27 -14.25
N GLU A 203 8.22 0.05 -13.14
CA GLU A 203 8.90 0.39 -11.87
C GLU A 203 9.51 -0.86 -11.21
N ASN A 204 8.68 -1.87 -10.87
CA ASN A 204 9.18 -3.10 -10.26
C ASN A 204 9.98 -3.96 -11.24
N PHE A 205 9.60 -3.95 -12.53
CA PHE A 205 10.43 -4.57 -13.56
C PHE A 205 11.86 -4.00 -13.55
N SER A 206 12.00 -2.68 -13.50
CA SER A 206 13.33 -2.04 -13.44
C SER A 206 14.08 -2.43 -12.16
N ALA A 207 13.45 -2.34 -11.00
CA ALA A 207 14.08 -2.70 -9.72
C ALA A 207 14.53 -4.17 -9.72
N PHE A 208 13.68 -5.08 -10.19
CA PHE A 208 13.94 -6.52 -10.24
C PHE A 208 15.06 -6.91 -11.21
N HIS A 209 15.38 -6.04 -12.17
CA HIS A 209 16.54 -6.15 -13.06
C HIS A 209 17.68 -5.19 -12.71
N ASN A 210 17.63 -4.58 -11.50
CA ASN A 210 18.63 -3.63 -11.01
C ASN A 210 18.88 -2.43 -11.96
N LEU A 211 17.81 -1.91 -12.55
CA LEU A 211 17.85 -0.75 -13.44
C LEU A 211 17.30 0.50 -12.75
N PRO A 212 17.89 1.67 -12.96
CA PRO A 212 17.33 2.92 -12.43
C PRO A 212 16.04 3.31 -13.17
N ILE A 213 15.08 3.83 -12.44
CA ILE A 213 13.91 4.55 -12.96
C ILE A 213 14.29 6.00 -13.27
N ALA A 214 15.12 6.58 -12.42
CA ALA A 214 15.60 7.95 -12.54
C ALA A 214 17.05 8.06 -12.04
N SER A 215 17.72 9.14 -12.44
CA SER A 215 19.02 9.52 -11.88
C SER A 215 18.92 9.90 -10.39
N ARG A 216 20.03 10.24 -9.76
CA ARG A 216 20.09 10.65 -8.36
C ARG A 216 19.52 9.56 -7.41
N ALA A 217 19.93 8.30 -7.61
CA ALA A 217 19.41 7.17 -6.84
C ALA A 217 17.87 7.18 -6.80
N ASN A 218 17.21 7.18 -7.95
CA ASN A 218 15.76 7.27 -8.09
C ASN A 218 15.12 8.48 -7.37
N GLY A 219 15.82 9.63 -7.38
CA GLY A 219 15.34 10.89 -6.81
C GLY A 219 15.66 11.09 -5.33
N PHE A 220 16.26 10.12 -4.63
CA PHE A 220 16.69 10.31 -3.24
C PHE A 220 17.84 11.32 -3.11
N GLY A 221 18.65 11.50 -4.14
CA GLY A 221 19.81 12.39 -4.14
C GLY A 221 19.51 13.83 -4.56
N GLY A 222 18.27 14.20 -4.91
CA GLY A 222 17.92 15.58 -5.24
C GLY A 222 16.73 15.73 -6.20
N LEU A 223 16.19 16.96 -6.22
CA LEU A 223 15.04 17.32 -7.07
C LEU A 223 15.38 17.46 -8.55
N ASP A 224 16.68 17.60 -8.88
CA ASP A 224 17.22 17.67 -10.24
C ASP A 224 17.28 16.30 -10.95
N ALA A 225 16.68 15.25 -10.36
CA ALA A 225 16.58 13.93 -10.96
C ALA A 225 15.90 13.98 -12.33
N VAL A 226 16.34 13.08 -13.23
CA VAL A 226 15.74 12.87 -14.55
C VAL A 226 15.36 11.40 -14.71
N LEU A 227 14.23 11.12 -15.36
CA LEU A 227 13.77 9.77 -15.66
C LEU A 227 14.66 9.11 -16.70
N THR A 228 14.89 7.81 -16.55
CA THR A 228 15.80 7.01 -17.40
C THR A 228 15.23 5.65 -17.76
N PHE A 229 13.95 5.38 -17.46
CA PHE A 229 13.34 4.06 -17.65
C PHE A 229 13.06 3.70 -19.13
N ASN A 230 13.32 4.59 -20.11
CA ASN A 230 13.27 4.28 -21.53
C ASN A 230 14.51 3.53 -22.04
N ASN A 231 15.20 2.80 -21.17
CA ASN A 231 16.35 1.97 -21.53
C ASN A 231 15.96 0.76 -22.41
N ALA A 232 16.96 0.13 -23.01
CA ALA A 232 16.74 -0.96 -23.99
C ALA A 232 15.98 -2.15 -23.40
N LEU A 233 16.18 -2.47 -22.11
CA LEU A 233 15.54 -3.64 -21.49
C LEU A 233 14.05 -3.39 -21.20
N VAL A 234 13.70 -2.22 -20.68
CA VAL A 234 12.30 -1.84 -20.45
C VAL A 234 11.54 -1.78 -21.77
N VAL A 235 12.15 -1.15 -22.80
CA VAL A 235 11.55 -1.09 -24.15
C VAL A 235 11.33 -2.50 -24.72
N ARG A 236 12.31 -3.41 -24.60
CA ARG A 236 12.17 -4.81 -25.01
C ARG A 236 11.02 -5.50 -24.30
N HIS A 237 10.90 -5.29 -23.00
CA HIS A 237 9.83 -5.90 -22.20
C HIS A 237 8.45 -5.41 -22.64
N ILE A 238 8.26 -4.10 -22.78
CA ILE A 238 6.99 -3.52 -23.22
C ILE A 238 6.64 -3.95 -24.65
N ALA A 239 7.63 -4.04 -25.55
CA ALA A 239 7.44 -4.55 -26.89
C ALA A 239 6.99 -6.02 -26.89
N GLN A 240 7.55 -6.86 -26.02
CA GLN A 240 7.14 -8.25 -25.89
C GLN A 240 5.69 -8.37 -25.36
N LEU A 241 5.29 -7.56 -24.39
CA LEU A 241 3.91 -7.52 -23.92
C LEU A 241 2.95 -7.08 -25.06
N ALA A 242 3.36 -6.09 -25.86
CA ALA A 242 2.57 -5.64 -27.01
C ALA A 242 2.41 -6.75 -28.08
N GLU A 243 3.46 -7.50 -28.37
CA GLU A 243 3.38 -8.67 -29.23
C GLU A 243 2.40 -9.72 -28.68
N TRP A 244 2.50 -10.05 -27.40
CA TRP A 244 1.61 -10.99 -26.73
C TRP A 244 0.16 -10.50 -26.67
N GLN A 245 -0.07 -9.20 -26.64
CA GLN A 245 -1.40 -8.60 -26.68
C GLN A 245 -2.17 -8.96 -27.95
N THR A 246 -1.49 -9.07 -29.10
CA THR A 246 -2.13 -9.38 -30.38
C THR A 246 -2.77 -10.78 -30.42
N THR A 247 -2.24 -11.71 -29.64
CA THR A 247 -2.66 -13.12 -29.57
C THR A 247 -3.39 -13.48 -28.26
N LYS A 248 -3.59 -12.52 -27.37
CA LYS A 248 -4.14 -12.71 -26.02
C LYS A 248 -3.31 -13.64 -25.14
N VAL A 249 -2.05 -13.84 -25.48
CA VAL A 249 -1.06 -14.42 -24.57
C VAL A 249 -0.90 -13.51 -23.36
N PHE A 250 -0.74 -12.20 -23.59
CA PHE A 250 -1.01 -11.13 -22.63
C PHE A 250 -2.30 -10.41 -23.04
N ASP A 251 -3.10 -9.99 -22.08
CA ASP A 251 -4.30 -9.19 -22.33
C ASP A 251 -4.40 -8.04 -21.35
N TYR A 252 -4.10 -6.84 -21.83
CA TYR A 252 -4.26 -5.60 -21.06
C TYR A 252 -5.72 -5.40 -20.67
N SER A 253 -5.98 -5.14 -19.42
CA SER A 253 -7.34 -5.10 -18.86
C SER A 253 -7.66 -3.76 -18.15
N GLY A 254 -6.87 -2.72 -18.40
CA GLY A 254 -7.07 -1.40 -17.81
C GLY A 254 -6.10 -1.07 -16.69
N ARG A 255 -6.25 0.13 -16.12
CA ARG A 255 -5.39 0.68 -15.06
C ARG A 255 -5.78 0.14 -13.68
N GLY A 256 -4.90 0.38 -12.71
CA GLY A 256 -5.16 0.03 -11.31
C GLY A 256 -5.51 -1.45 -11.16
N GLN A 257 -6.60 -1.73 -10.47
CA GLN A 257 -7.07 -3.09 -10.13
C GLN A 257 -7.99 -3.72 -11.20
N SER A 258 -8.15 -3.10 -12.37
CA SER A 258 -9.17 -3.52 -13.37
C SER A 258 -9.01 -4.96 -13.88
N ALA A 259 -7.80 -5.53 -13.81
CA ALA A 259 -7.54 -6.91 -14.25
C ALA A 259 -7.96 -7.99 -13.23
N GLU A 260 -8.05 -7.64 -11.94
CA GLU A 260 -8.28 -8.59 -10.85
C GLU A 260 -9.56 -9.44 -11.03
N PRO A 261 -10.73 -8.86 -11.36
CA PRO A 261 -11.96 -9.64 -11.55
C PRO A 261 -11.87 -10.66 -12.67
N ARG A 262 -11.06 -10.44 -13.70
CA ARG A 262 -10.90 -11.39 -14.80
C ARG A 262 -10.16 -12.64 -14.35
N PHE A 263 -9.12 -12.50 -13.54
CA PHE A 263 -8.43 -13.64 -12.95
C PHE A 263 -9.34 -14.38 -11.96
N GLN A 264 -10.03 -13.66 -11.07
CA GLN A 264 -10.94 -14.24 -10.08
C GLN A 264 -12.05 -15.09 -10.72
N ARG A 265 -12.54 -14.69 -11.91
CA ARG A 265 -13.53 -15.47 -12.69
C ARG A 265 -12.91 -16.62 -13.50
N GLY A 266 -11.58 -16.78 -13.49
CA GLY A 266 -10.88 -17.80 -14.26
C GLY A 266 -10.84 -17.51 -15.77
N GLU A 267 -10.96 -16.27 -16.21
CA GLU A 267 -10.81 -15.88 -17.62
C GLU A 267 -9.36 -15.94 -18.08
N CYS A 268 -8.44 -15.51 -17.20
CA CYS A 268 -7.00 -15.53 -17.43
C CYS A 268 -6.33 -16.58 -16.54
N GLY A 269 -5.39 -17.35 -17.09
CA GLY A 269 -4.73 -18.42 -16.35
C GLY A 269 -3.58 -17.94 -15.47
N ILE A 270 -2.96 -16.77 -15.78
CA ILE A 270 -1.90 -16.14 -15.02
C ILE A 270 -2.27 -14.67 -14.77
N PHE A 271 -1.94 -14.17 -13.61
CA PHE A 271 -2.18 -12.80 -13.21
C PHE A 271 -0.98 -12.26 -12.40
N MET A 272 -0.54 -11.06 -12.69
CA MET A 272 0.37 -10.32 -11.82
C MET A 272 -0.37 -9.16 -11.16
N GLY A 273 -0.24 -9.10 -9.86
CA GLY A 273 -0.89 -8.07 -9.06
C GLY A 273 -0.22 -7.88 -7.71
N SER A 274 -0.72 -6.93 -6.94
CA SER A 274 -0.25 -6.70 -5.58
C SER A 274 -0.43 -7.95 -4.70
N SER A 275 0.52 -8.22 -3.82
CA SER A 275 0.37 -9.27 -2.78
C SER A 275 -0.87 -9.05 -1.90
N ALA A 276 -1.32 -7.80 -1.76
CA ALA A 276 -2.54 -7.44 -1.04
C ALA A 276 -3.83 -7.95 -1.70
N THR A 277 -3.82 -8.24 -3.01
CA THR A 277 -4.96 -8.84 -3.72
C THR A 277 -5.26 -10.28 -3.27
N ARG A 278 -4.34 -10.91 -2.53
CA ARG A 278 -4.48 -12.30 -2.07
C ARG A 278 -5.78 -12.55 -1.29
N ALA A 279 -6.21 -11.61 -0.46
CA ALA A 279 -7.45 -11.75 0.31
C ALA A 279 -8.68 -11.79 -0.61
N ASP A 280 -8.78 -10.87 -1.56
CA ASP A 280 -9.88 -10.81 -2.52
C ASP A 280 -9.85 -11.98 -3.50
N ILE A 281 -8.67 -12.40 -3.98
CA ILE A 281 -8.54 -13.60 -4.82
C ILE A 281 -9.03 -14.84 -4.07
N LYS A 282 -8.61 -15.02 -2.80
CA LYS A 282 -9.04 -16.17 -1.98
C LYS A 282 -10.55 -16.18 -1.75
N ALA A 283 -11.17 -15.02 -1.58
CA ALA A 283 -12.61 -14.90 -1.33
C ALA A 283 -13.45 -15.13 -2.60
N ASN A 284 -12.94 -14.76 -3.78
CA ASN A 284 -13.75 -14.67 -5.00
C ASN A 284 -13.40 -15.74 -6.07
N SER A 285 -12.26 -16.44 -5.94
CA SER A 285 -11.89 -17.50 -6.90
C SER A 285 -12.48 -18.85 -6.51
N LYS A 286 -12.96 -19.60 -7.50
CA LYS A 286 -13.53 -20.95 -7.34
C LYS A 286 -12.58 -22.07 -7.78
N PHE A 287 -11.30 -21.77 -7.94
CA PHE A 287 -10.23 -22.68 -8.37
C PHE A 287 -9.06 -22.61 -7.39
N GLU A 288 -8.17 -23.60 -7.46
CA GLU A 288 -6.95 -23.61 -6.68
C GLU A 288 -5.96 -22.56 -7.20
N VAL A 289 -5.56 -21.63 -6.36
CA VAL A 289 -4.63 -20.55 -6.72
C VAL A 289 -3.20 -20.96 -6.36
N GLY A 290 -2.30 -20.84 -7.33
CA GLY A 290 -0.86 -20.92 -7.11
C GLY A 290 -0.22 -19.53 -7.05
N TYR A 291 0.95 -19.45 -6.48
CA TYR A 291 1.68 -18.20 -6.22
C TYR A 291 3.14 -18.34 -6.67
N GLY A 292 3.72 -17.25 -7.18
CA GLY A 292 5.12 -17.17 -7.54
C GLY A 292 5.64 -15.75 -7.38
N MET A 293 6.98 -15.62 -7.38
CA MET A 293 7.62 -14.30 -7.46
C MET A 293 7.38 -13.67 -8.83
N MET A 294 7.63 -12.37 -8.92
CA MET A 294 7.66 -11.65 -10.19
C MET A 294 8.67 -12.30 -11.16
N PRO A 295 8.32 -12.49 -12.44
CA PRO A 295 9.23 -13.07 -13.42
C PRO A 295 10.36 -12.11 -13.81
N TYR A 296 11.49 -12.68 -14.24
CA TYR A 296 12.65 -11.92 -14.73
C TYR A 296 13.12 -12.43 -16.09
N TRP A 297 13.91 -11.63 -16.78
CA TRP A 297 14.60 -12.04 -18.02
C TRP A 297 15.90 -12.77 -17.67
N PRO A 298 16.05 -14.07 -17.99
CA PRO A 298 17.19 -14.87 -17.54
C PRO A 298 18.51 -14.51 -18.23
N ASP A 299 18.48 -13.75 -19.32
CA ASP A 299 19.65 -13.24 -20.06
C ASP A 299 20.20 -11.92 -19.46
N VAL A 300 19.59 -11.40 -18.39
CA VAL A 300 20.04 -10.21 -17.67
C VAL A 300 20.91 -10.61 -16.51
N ALA A 301 22.20 -10.28 -16.58
CA ALA A 301 23.16 -10.62 -15.53
C ALA A 301 22.75 -9.99 -14.18
N GLY A 302 22.75 -10.79 -13.11
CA GLY A 302 22.41 -10.35 -11.77
C GLY A 302 20.91 -10.23 -11.48
N ALA A 303 20.02 -10.54 -12.43
CA ALA A 303 18.59 -10.69 -12.17
C ALA A 303 18.27 -12.09 -11.62
N PRO A 304 17.28 -12.24 -10.72
CA PRO A 304 16.48 -11.17 -10.14
C PRO A 304 17.18 -10.44 -8.99
N GLN A 305 16.86 -9.15 -8.82
CA GLN A 305 17.15 -8.34 -7.63
C GLN A 305 15.89 -8.19 -6.77
N ASN A 306 15.92 -7.31 -5.76
CA ASN A 306 14.75 -7.05 -4.94
C ASN A 306 13.71 -6.25 -5.70
N SER A 307 12.43 -6.55 -5.49
CA SER A 307 11.35 -5.64 -5.85
C SER A 307 11.31 -4.42 -4.92
N ILE A 308 10.63 -3.36 -5.36
CA ILE A 308 10.32 -2.20 -4.52
C ILE A 308 8.90 -2.31 -4.00
N ILE A 309 8.67 -1.77 -2.80
CA ILE A 309 7.34 -1.78 -2.23
C ILE A 309 6.41 -0.80 -2.95
N GLY A 310 5.15 -1.19 -3.02
CA GLY A 310 4.02 -0.30 -3.17
C GLY A 310 3.23 -0.25 -1.87
N GLY A 311 2.15 0.51 -1.88
CA GLY A 311 1.27 0.63 -0.73
C GLY A 311 1.15 2.05 -0.23
N ALA A 312 0.95 2.23 1.09
CA ALA A 312 0.68 3.56 1.63
C ALA A 312 1.11 3.72 3.09
N THR A 313 1.21 4.97 3.48
CA THR A 313 1.42 5.40 4.87
C THR A 313 0.30 6.32 5.32
N LEU A 314 0.20 6.52 6.63
CA LEU A 314 -0.75 7.44 7.23
C LEU A 314 -0.02 8.76 7.54
N TRP A 315 -0.50 9.82 6.92
CA TRP A 315 0.01 11.18 7.13
C TRP A 315 -0.91 11.93 8.08
N VAL A 316 -0.31 12.68 9.00
CA VAL A 316 -1.04 13.53 9.94
C VAL A 316 -1.05 14.96 9.40
N LEU A 317 -2.23 15.54 9.28
CA LEU A 317 -2.38 16.89 8.77
C LEU A 317 -2.42 17.89 9.92
N ARG A 318 -1.78 19.07 9.73
CA ARG A 318 -1.76 20.16 10.71
C ARG A 318 -3.11 20.88 10.77
N ASP A 319 -3.19 21.83 11.67
CA ASP A 319 -4.36 22.68 11.94
C ASP A 319 -5.60 21.90 12.41
N ARG A 320 -5.36 20.85 13.22
CA ARG A 320 -6.39 20.10 13.95
C ARG A 320 -6.32 20.40 15.47
N PRO A 321 -7.43 20.21 16.20
CA PRO A 321 -7.43 20.33 17.65
C PRO A 321 -6.40 19.42 18.33
N ARG A 322 -5.77 19.91 19.40
CA ARG A 322 -4.76 19.10 20.13
C ARG A 322 -5.29 17.75 20.60
N ALA A 323 -6.55 17.69 21.04
CA ALA A 323 -7.17 16.43 21.46
C ALA A 323 -7.20 15.37 20.36
N GLU A 324 -7.35 15.78 19.10
CA GLU A 324 -7.28 14.84 17.98
C GLU A 324 -5.86 14.28 17.81
N TYR A 325 -4.80 15.09 17.98
CA TYR A 325 -3.42 14.61 17.89
C TYR A 325 -3.07 13.61 18.97
N SER A 326 -3.53 13.82 20.19
CA SER A 326 -3.35 12.83 21.27
C SER A 326 -4.00 11.50 20.92
N GLY A 327 -5.19 11.53 20.35
CA GLY A 327 -5.86 10.31 19.89
C GLY A 327 -5.20 9.68 18.67
N VAL A 328 -4.68 10.45 17.71
CA VAL A 328 -3.88 9.95 16.57
C VAL A 328 -2.65 9.21 17.09
N ALA A 329 -1.91 9.79 18.05
CA ALA A 329 -0.72 9.14 18.60
C ALA A 329 -1.05 7.82 19.30
N LYS A 330 -2.15 7.76 20.06
CA LYS A 330 -2.64 6.51 20.69
C LYS A 330 -3.08 5.47 19.66
N PHE A 331 -3.72 5.90 18.58
CA PHE A 331 -4.08 5.00 17.47
C PHE A 331 -2.83 4.44 16.77
N PHE A 332 -1.81 5.27 16.53
CA PHE A 332 -0.56 4.80 15.95
C PHE A 332 0.20 3.85 16.89
N ALA A 333 0.20 4.12 18.19
CA ALA A 333 0.73 3.20 19.20
C ALA A 333 -0.04 1.85 19.18
N PHE A 334 -1.37 1.87 19.05
CA PHE A 334 -2.18 0.65 18.88
C PHE A 334 -1.80 -0.09 17.60
N LEU A 335 -1.72 0.59 16.45
CA LEU A 335 -1.32 -0.01 15.17
C LEU A 335 0.12 -0.55 15.17
N SER A 336 1.00 -0.04 16.06
CA SER A 336 2.38 -0.51 16.19
C SER A 336 2.52 -1.81 16.96
N ARG A 337 1.47 -2.31 17.58
CA ARG A 337 1.50 -3.57 18.33
C ARG A 337 1.76 -4.76 17.40
N PRO A 338 2.70 -5.66 17.73
CA PRO A 338 3.04 -6.79 16.87
C PRO A 338 1.84 -7.66 16.50
N GLU A 339 0.90 -7.90 17.45
CA GLU A 339 -0.28 -8.70 17.22
C GLU A 339 -1.26 -8.05 16.23
N ILE A 340 -1.37 -6.71 16.24
CA ILE A 340 -2.21 -5.96 15.29
C ILE A 340 -1.60 -6.01 13.89
N GLN A 341 -0.29 -5.80 13.79
CA GLN A 341 0.43 -5.85 12.52
C GLN A 341 0.46 -7.27 11.92
N ALA A 342 0.65 -8.30 12.75
CA ALA A 342 0.58 -9.69 12.32
C ALA A 342 -0.82 -10.04 11.80
N ALA A 343 -1.87 -9.65 12.53
CA ALA A 343 -3.26 -9.86 12.09
C ALA A 343 -3.56 -9.12 10.77
N TRP A 344 -3.10 -7.87 10.64
CA TRP A 344 -3.22 -7.10 9.40
C TRP A 344 -2.56 -7.81 8.22
N HIS A 345 -1.30 -8.23 8.36
CA HIS A 345 -0.58 -9.00 7.35
C HIS A 345 -1.32 -10.28 6.95
N GLN A 346 -1.74 -11.07 7.93
CA GLN A 346 -2.38 -12.38 7.71
C GLN A 346 -3.74 -12.26 7.00
N ASN A 347 -4.51 -11.23 7.32
CA ASN A 347 -5.86 -11.03 6.78
C ASN A 347 -5.88 -10.30 5.44
N THR A 348 -4.83 -9.55 5.09
CA THR A 348 -4.80 -8.75 3.87
C THR A 348 -3.90 -9.31 2.78
N GLY A 349 -2.71 -9.80 3.13
CA GLY A 349 -1.63 -10.15 2.20
C GLY A 349 -0.60 -9.02 2.01
N TYR A 350 -0.75 -7.88 2.69
CA TYR A 350 0.34 -6.92 2.81
C TYR A 350 1.55 -7.52 3.53
N LEU A 351 2.74 -6.95 3.34
CA LEU A 351 3.94 -7.40 4.05
C LEU A 351 3.77 -7.24 5.57
N PRO A 352 4.43 -8.09 6.37
CA PRO A 352 4.66 -7.79 7.78
C PRO A 352 5.71 -6.68 7.84
N ILE A 353 5.28 -5.43 8.09
CA ILE A 353 6.15 -4.25 8.00
C ILE A 353 7.15 -4.11 9.15
N THR A 354 7.04 -4.94 10.18
CA THR A 354 8.00 -5.04 11.28
C THR A 354 8.54 -6.46 11.44
N ARG A 355 9.75 -6.59 11.99
CA ARG A 355 10.34 -7.88 12.30
C ARG A 355 9.50 -8.67 13.32
N ALA A 356 8.97 -7.98 14.34
CA ALA A 356 8.14 -8.61 15.36
C ALA A 356 6.85 -9.22 14.77
N ALA A 357 6.18 -8.54 13.85
CA ALA A 357 5.00 -9.08 13.17
C ALA A 357 5.34 -10.29 12.29
N PHE A 358 6.48 -10.25 11.60
CA PHE A 358 6.97 -11.39 10.82
C PHE A 358 7.27 -12.61 11.70
N ASP A 359 8.03 -12.41 12.79
CA ASP A 359 8.41 -13.50 13.70
C ASP A 359 7.18 -14.10 14.38
N GLN A 360 6.22 -13.29 14.80
CA GLN A 360 4.96 -13.74 15.37
C GLN A 360 4.14 -14.55 14.35
N THR A 361 4.02 -14.07 13.12
CA THR A 361 3.31 -14.76 12.04
C THR A 361 3.94 -16.12 11.74
N ARG A 362 5.28 -16.18 11.71
CA ARG A 362 6.04 -17.42 11.51
C ARG A 362 5.85 -18.39 12.67
N ALA A 363 5.96 -17.91 13.92
CA ALA A 363 5.78 -18.73 15.12
C ALA A 363 4.37 -19.35 15.21
N GLN A 364 3.37 -18.69 14.64
CA GLN A 364 2.01 -19.22 14.52
C GLN A 364 1.85 -20.28 13.42
N GLY A 365 2.91 -20.61 12.66
CA GLY A 365 2.86 -21.54 11.52
C GLY A 365 1.96 -21.05 10.38
N PHE A 366 1.79 -19.72 10.24
CA PHE A 366 0.89 -19.17 9.24
C PHE A 366 1.37 -19.41 7.81
N TYR A 367 2.68 -19.27 7.56
CA TYR A 367 3.26 -19.46 6.23
C TYR A 367 3.17 -20.90 5.75
N ASP A 368 3.28 -21.87 6.66
CA ASP A 368 3.16 -23.30 6.34
C ASP A 368 1.73 -23.65 5.87
N ARG A 369 0.73 -23.02 6.46
CA ARG A 369 -0.69 -23.22 6.11
C ARG A 369 -1.20 -22.31 4.99
N ASN A 370 -0.42 -21.31 4.59
CA ASN A 370 -0.79 -20.34 3.56
C ASN A 370 0.34 -20.17 2.55
N PRO A 371 0.53 -21.15 1.65
CA PRO A 371 1.54 -21.05 0.61
C PRO A 371 1.42 -19.73 -0.17
N GLY A 372 2.55 -19.13 -0.50
CA GLY A 372 2.62 -17.85 -1.19
C GLY A 372 2.51 -16.61 -0.30
N ALA A 373 2.14 -16.74 0.99
CA ALA A 373 2.05 -15.58 1.88
C ALA A 373 3.42 -14.97 2.22
N ALA A 374 4.52 -15.74 2.11
CA ALA A 374 5.88 -15.27 2.35
C ALA A 374 6.52 -14.62 1.10
N ILE A 375 5.99 -14.83 -0.09
CA ILE A 375 6.64 -14.40 -1.36
C ILE A 375 6.96 -12.91 -1.36
N SER A 376 6.05 -12.07 -0.87
CA SER A 376 6.26 -10.63 -0.86
C SER A 376 7.43 -10.19 0.02
N ILE A 377 7.66 -10.83 1.17
CA ILE A 377 8.83 -10.56 2.01
C ILE A 377 10.11 -11.15 1.39
N GLU A 378 10.01 -12.31 0.77
CA GLU A 378 11.11 -12.94 0.07
C GLU A 378 11.61 -12.07 -1.08
N GLU A 379 10.71 -11.47 -1.88
CA GLU A 379 11.07 -10.59 -3.00
C GLU A 379 11.81 -9.31 -2.59
N VAL A 380 11.49 -8.72 -1.45
CA VAL A 380 12.18 -7.50 -0.98
C VAL A 380 13.47 -7.81 -0.21
N THR A 381 13.76 -9.08 0.02
CA THR A 381 14.94 -9.53 0.78
C THR A 381 15.79 -10.56 0.05
N LEU A 382 15.60 -10.74 -1.26
CA LEU A 382 16.35 -11.69 -2.09
C LEU A 382 17.86 -11.43 -2.02
N ASN A 383 18.25 -10.18 -2.08
CA ASN A 383 19.62 -9.71 -2.15
C ASN A 383 19.84 -8.52 -1.21
N PRO A 384 21.08 -8.14 -0.93
CA PRO A 384 21.38 -6.85 -0.34
C PRO A 384 20.77 -5.71 -1.21
N PRO A 385 20.11 -4.72 -0.61
CA PRO A 385 19.46 -3.65 -1.35
C PRO A 385 20.46 -2.82 -2.14
N THR A 386 20.06 -2.39 -3.35
CA THR A 386 20.81 -1.48 -4.21
C THR A 386 20.14 -0.10 -4.24
N GLU A 387 20.76 0.88 -4.90
CA GLU A 387 20.12 2.19 -5.16
C GLU A 387 18.79 2.02 -5.93
N ASN A 388 18.71 1.02 -6.82
CA ASN A 388 17.56 0.79 -7.69
C ASN A 388 16.41 0.03 -7.00
N SER A 389 16.70 -0.66 -5.88
CA SER A 389 15.70 -1.41 -5.10
C SER A 389 15.27 -0.71 -3.80
N ARG A 390 15.73 0.52 -3.57
CA ARG A 390 15.36 1.31 -2.38
C ARG A 390 13.96 1.89 -2.46
N GLY A 391 13.44 2.11 -3.68
CA GLY A 391 12.18 2.80 -3.95
C GLY A 391 12.36 4.05 -4.81
N LEU A 392 11.37 4.94 -4.80
CA LEU A 392 11.34 6.16 -5.62
C LEU A 392 11.05 7.38 -4.74
N ARG A 393 11.77 8.48 -4.96
CA ARG A 393 11.49 9.77 -4.29
C ARG A 393 11.45 10.91 -5.31
N LEU A 394 10.44 10.88 -6.16
CA LEU A 394 10.28 11.78 -7.29
C LEU A 394 9.05 12.68 -7.10
N GLY A 395 9.22 13.98 -7.33
CA GLY A 395 8.12 14.93 -7.27
C GLY A 395 7.09 14.69 -8.37
N SER A 396 5.83 15.00 -8.10
CA SER A 396 4.72 14.82 -9.06
C SER A 396 4.59 13.39 -9.64
N PHE A 397 5.10 12.37 -8.94
CA PHE A 397 5.19 11.03 -9.53
C PHE A 397 3.82 10.38 -9.76
N VAL A 398 2.77 10.81 -9.07
CA VAL A 398 1.38 10.42 -9.38
C VAL A 398 1.04 10.78 -10.83
N LEU A 399 1.33 12.03 -11.24
CA LEU A 399 1.08 12.50 -12.62
C LEU A 399 2.03 11.84 -13.64
N ILE A 400 3.27 11.52 -13.22
CA ILE A 400 4.23 10.80 -14.05
C ILE A 400 3.72 9.38 -14.31
N ARG A 401 3.21 8.69 -13.28
CA ARG A 401 2.62 7.35 -13.44
C ARG A 401 1.42 7.38 -14.39
N ASP A 402 0.54 8.40 -14.30
CA ASP A 402 -0.56 8.60 -15.25
C ASP A 402 -0.04 8.77 -16.69
N ALA A 403 1.04 9.55 -16.89
CA ALA A 403 1.66 9.71 -18.19
C ALA A 403 2.24 8.39 -18.74
N VAL A 404 2.82 7.55 -17.89
CA VAL A 404 3.30 6.20 -18.27
C VAL A 404 2.12 5.31 -18.66
N GLU A 405 1.03 5.32 -17.88
CA GLU A 405 -0.19 4.54 -18.20
C GLU A 405 -0.79 4.95 -19.56
N ASP A 406 -0.88 6.27 -19.85
CA ASP A 406 -1.34 6.77 -21.17
C ASP A 406 -0.51 6.17 -22.31
N GLU A 407 0.81 6.17 -22.17
CA GLU A 407 1.71 5.68 -23.20
C GLU A 407 1.67 4.13 -23.32
N LEU A 408 1.52 3.41 -22.22
CA LEU A 408 1.32 1.95 -22.25
C LEU A 408 0.01 1.57 -22.99
N GLU A 409 -1.07 2.34 -22.79
CA GLU A 409 -2.33 2.15 -23.51
C GLU A 409 -2.17 2.38 -25.02
N MET A 410 -1.35 3.35 -25.41
CA MET A 410 -1.03 3.57 -26.84
C MET A 410 -0.27 2.40 -27.44
N VAL A 411 0.64 1.78 -26.68
CA VAL A 411 1.37 0.57 -27.13
C VAL A 411 0.42 -0.62 -27.24
N PHE A 412 -0.35 -0.92 -26.20
CA PHE A 412 -1.22 -2.09 -26.18
C PHE A 412 -2.41 -1.99 -27.14
N SER A 413 -2.79 -0.76 -27.53
CA SER A 413 -3.74 -0.53 -28.63
C SER A 413 -3.10 -0.51 -30.03
N GLY A 414 -1.79 -0.73 -30.15
CA GLY A 414 -1.06 -0.74 -31.42
C GLY A 414 -0.87 0.62 -32.08
N LYS A 415 -1.06 1.73 -31.35
CA LYS A 415 -0.96 3.10 -31.88
C LYS A 415 0.47 3.67 -31.82
N LYS A 416 1.31 3.13 -30.95
CA LYS A 416 2.72 3.50 -30.81
C LYS A 416 3.59 2.27 -30.65
N SER A 417 4.83 2.35 -31.06
CA SER A 417 5.85 1.37 -30.66
C SER A 417 6.23 1.56 -29.19
N ALA A 418 6.76 0.52 -28.56
CA ALA A 418 7.24 0.60 -27.18
C ALA A 418 8.34 1.66 -27.01
N ARG A 419 9.21 1.84 -28.00
CA ARG A 419 10.28 2.87 -28.00
C ARG A 419 9.67 4.27 -27.96
N GLU A 420 8.81 4.60 -28.92
CA GLU A 420 8.16 5.91 -29.00
C GLU A 420 7.37 6.24 -27.73
N ALA A 421 6.67 5.26 -27.17
CA ALA A 421 5.87 5.43 -25.96
C ALA A 421 6.75 5.68 -24.73
N MET A 422 7.81 4.89 -24.52
CA MET A 422 8.68 5.08 -23.37
C MET A 422 9.47 6.38 -23.45
N ASP A 423 9.90 6.80 -24.64
CA ASP A 423 10.57 8.09 -24.85
C ASP A 423 9.60 9.25 -24.56
N ALA A 424 8.34 9.18 -25.02
CA ALA A 424 7.31 10.17 -24.73
C ALA A 424 6.95 10.24 -23.22
N ALA A 425 6.87 9.09 -22.55
CA ALA A 425 6.60 9.03 -21.12
C ALA A 425 7.74 9.70 -20.31
N VAL A 426 8.99 9.42 -20.66
CA VAL A 426 10.18 10.06 -20.04
C VAL A 426 10.20 11.57 -20.30
N GLU A 427 9.93 12.02 -21.53
CA GLU A 427 9.87 13.45 -21.84
C GLU A 427 8.78 14.18 -21.05
N ARG A 428 7.56 13.63 -21.05
CA ARG A 428 6.42 14.18 -20.27
C ARG A 428 6.72 14.21 -18.78
N GLY A 429 7.25 13.11 -18.26
CA GLY A 429 7.61 12.98 -16.85
C GLY A 429 8.71 13.94 -16.42
N ASN A 430 9.74 14.15 -17.26
CA ASN A 430 10.80 15.12 -16.97
C ASN A 430 10.28 16.57 -16.94
N LYS A 431 9.30 16.91 -17.77
CA LYS A 431 8.62 18.23 -17.68
C LYS A 431 7.94 18.40 -16.32
N LEU A 432 7.26 17.36 -15.82
CA LEU A 432 6.61 17.37 -14.50
C LEU A 432 7.62 17.47 -13.36
N LEU A 433 8.76 16.75 -13.44
CA LEU A 433 9.83 16.88 -12.45
C LEU A 433 10.40 18.31 -12.42
N ARG A 434 10.66 18.93 -13.57
CA ARG A 434 11.13 20.33 -13.62
C ARG A 434 10.09 21.33 -13.10
N GLN A 435 8.81 21.08 -13.31
CA GLN A 435 7.74 21.91 -12.72
C GLN A 435 7.71 21.79 -11.18
N PHE A 436 7.82 20.57 -10.66
CA PHE A 436 7.88 20.32 -9.23
C PHE A 436 9.11 20.96 -8.58
N GLU A 437 10.29 20.80 -9.17
CA GLU A 437 11.53 21.43 -8.70
C GLU A 437 11.40 22.96 -8.63
N ARG A 438 10.82 23.61 -9.64
CA ARG A 438 10.62 25.05 -9.66
C ARG A 438 9.57 25.54 -8.65
N ALA A 439 8.59 24.71 -8.32
CA ALA A 439 7.56 25.01 -7.32
C ALA A 439 8.01 24.72 -5.88
N GLY A 440 9.20 24.13 -5.70
CA GLY A 440 9.74 23.75 -4.40
C GLY A 440 9.98 24.95 -3.47
N PRO A 441 9.97 24.70 -2.14
CA PRO A 441 9.89 25.76 -1.12
C PRO A 441 11.17 26.59 -0.91
N ASP A 442 12.25 26.35 -1.63
CA ASP A 442 13.55 26.99 -1.41
C ASP A 442 13.85 28.12 -2.41
N ARG A 443 12.83 28.74 -3.02
CA ARG A 443 12.94 29.96 -3.83
C ARG A 443 11.90 30.99 -3.46
#